data_e42704797ce35b6ab6a048a2831a1f4e
#
_entry.id   e42704797ce35b6ab6a048a2831a1f4e
#
_cell.length_a   1.000
_cell.length_b   1.000
_cell.length_c   1.000
_cell.angle_alpha   90.00
_cell.angle_beta   90.00
_cell.angle_gamma   90.00
#
_symmetry.space_group_name_H-M   'P 1'
#
loop_
_entity.id
_entity.type
_entity.pdbx_description
1 polymer ?
#
loop_
_entity_poly.entity_id
_entity_poly.type
_entity_poly.pdbx_seq_one_letter_code
_entity_poly.pdbx_strand_id
1 'polypeptide(L)'
;MNKLRSVLPGILLFAVFTVFTALMCYVDVQPVGMASTGLGFATLNTDVNRALGSNETIYKITEILGYLTWCVVALFGLLGLYQLIRRKSLLKVDRDIIVLGIGYAVMLAFYVLFDKFPLNYRPPYPWNEGELEASYPSSHTLMLVFVMATAVMQISHRITKKTLRLLLSIACIAIAAVVTAGRLLAGVHWFTDIIGGILLAAALAALYYGIAWGKKDRTENTAAE
;
A
#
# COMPACT_ATOMS: atom_id res chain seq x y z
N MET A 1 14.11 -21.30 -12.80
CA MET A 1 13.89 -19.85 -13.05
C MET A 1 14.82 -19.08 -12.13
N ASN A 2 15.64 -18.13 -12.62
CA ASN A 2 16.54 -17.36 -11.75
C ASN A 2 15.75 -16.55 -10.75
N LYS A 3 16.24 -16.41 -9.49
CA LYS A 3 15.68 -15.55 -8.43
C LYS A 3 15.31 -14.14 -8.97
N LEU A 4 16.11 -13.63 -9.90
CA LEU A 4 15.90 -12.33 -10.52
C LEU A 4 14.56 -12.26 -11.28
N ARG A 5 14.17 -13.31 -12.00
CA ARG A 5 12.90 -13.33 -12.75
C ARG A 5 11.65 -13.25 -11.86
N SER A 6 11.73 -13.78 -10.63
CA SER A 6 10.59 -13.73 -9.71
C SER A 6 10.38 -12.34 -9.07
N VAL A 7 11.44 -11.55 -8.92
CA VAL A 7 11.37 -10.20 -8.35
C VAL A 7 11.30 -9.10 -9.42
N LEU A 8 11.54 -9.44 -10.69
CA LEU A 8 11.56 -8.48 -11.80
C LEU A 8 10.26 -7.65 -11.91
N PRO A 9 9.04 -8.22 -11.77
CA PRO A 9 7.82 -7.42 -11.80
C PRO A 9 7.80 -6.34 -10.72
N GLY A 10 8.25 -6.67 -9.50
CA GLY A 10 8.34 -5.70 -8.41
C GLY A 10 9.38 -4.61 -8.68
N ILE A 11 10.53 -4.96 -9.25
CA ILE A 11 11.56 -4.00 -9.65
C ILE A 11 11.02 -3.05 -10.73
N LEU A 12 10.33 -3.57 -11.74
CA LEU A 12 9.74 -2.76 -12.82
C LEU A 12 8.66 -1.81 -12.27
N LEU A 13 7.77 -2.30 -11.39
CA LEU A 13 6.76 -1.46 -10.75
C LEU A 13 7.40 -0.38 -9.87
N PHE A 14 8.48 -0.71 -9.17
CA PHE A 14 9.22 0.28 -8.38
C PHE A 14 9.89 1.33 -9.28
N ALA A 15 10.43 0.93 -10.43
CA ALA A 15 10.94 1.87 -11.43
C ALA A 15 9.83 2.79 -11.97
N VAL A 16 8.64 2.25 -12.25
CA VAL A 16 7.46 3.05 -12.65
C VAL A 16 7.08 4.04 -11.54
N PHE A 17 7.02 3.60 -10.29
CA PHE A 17 6.77 4.49 -9.14
C PHE A 17 7.82 5.60 -9.06
N THR A 18 9.11 5.28 -9.21
CA THR A 18 10.19 6.25 -9.16
C THR A 18 10.09 7.29 -10.28
N VAL A 19 9.81 6.85 -11.51
CA VAL A 19 9.59 7.74 -12.67
C VAL A 19 8.36 8.62 -12.42
N PHE A 20 7.25 8.05 -11.95
CA PHE A 20 6.05 8.82 -11.63
C PHE A 20 6.31 9.87 -10.54
N THR A 21 7.04 9.50 -9.48
CA THR A 21 7.46 10.42 -8.42
C THR A 21 8.34 11.55 -8.96
N ALA A 22 9.27 11.24 -9.86
CA ALA A 22 10.07 12.26 -10.51
C ALA A 22 9.21 13.20 -11.36
N LEU A 23 8.25 12.68 -12.14
CA LEU A 23 7.33 13.51 -12.93
C LEU A 23 6.50 14.46 -12.06
N MET A 24 6.16 14.07 -10.83
CA MET A 24 5.49 14.96 -9.87
C MET A 24 6.30 16.23 -9.55
N CYS A 25 7.63 16.18 -9.69
CA CYS A 25 8.49 17.33 -9.39
C CYS A 25 8.64 18.28 -10.58
N TYR A 26 8.30 17.86 -11.81
CA TYR A 26 8.64 18.61 -13.01
C TYR A 26 7.45 18.89 -13.94
N VAL A 27 6.39 18.10 -13.90
CA VAL A 27 5.26 18.22 -14.84
C VAL A 27 4.17 19.08 -14.22
N ASP A 28 3.80 20.17 -14.91
CA ASP A 28 2.69 21.07 -14.54
C ASP A 28 2.72 21.45 -13.05
N VAL A 29 3.87 21.93 -12.58
CA VAL A 29 4.06 22.34 -11.19
C VAL A 29 3.55 23.76 -11.00
N GLN A 30 2.54 23.94 -10.14
CA GLN A 30 1.92 25.23 -9.85
C GLN A 30 1.80 25.45 -8.33
N PRO A 31 1.83 26.72 -7.85
CA PRO A 31 1.72 27.04 -6.43
C PRO A 31 0.26 27.05 -5.95
N VAL A 32 -0.41 25.89 -6.03
CA VAL A 32 -1.84 25.73 -5.70
C VAL A 32 -2.09 24.99 -4.38
N GLY A 33 -1.06 24.40 -3.79
CA GLY A 33 -1.17 23.74 -2.49
C GLY A 33 -1.38 24.72 -1.33
N MET A 34 -1.64 24.21 -0.14
CA MET A 34 -1.69 25.03 1.09
C MET A 34 -0.39 25.84 1.22
N ALA A 35 -0.50 27.08 1.66
CA ALA A 35 0.62 28.03 1.74
C ALA A 35 1.37 28.23 0.41
N SER A 36 0.69 28.12 -0.72
CA SER A 36 1.28 28.25 -2.07
C SER A 36 2.42 27.25 -2.33
N THR A 37 2.35 26.07 -1.78
CA THR A 37 3.31 25.00 -2.04
C THR A 37 3.16 24.46 -3.46
N GLY A 38 4.29 24.07 -4.07
CA GLY A 38 4.28 23.49 -5.42
C GLY A 38 3.53 22.16 -5.46
N LEU A 39 2.64 21.99 -6.44
CA LEU A 39 1.91 20.76 -6.71
C LEU A 39 2.19 20.33 -8.15
N GLY A 40 2.73 19.16 -8.34
CA GLY A 40 2.88 18.55 -9.68
C GLY A 40 1.56 18.05 -10.23
N PHE A 41 1.43 17.98 -11.56
CA PHE A 41 0.17 17.69 -12.24
C PHE A 41 -0.99 18.56 -11.72
N ALA A 42 -0.70 19.82 -11.47
CA ALA A 42 -1.59 20.74 -10.76
C ALA A 42 -2.95 20.87 -11.44
N THR A 43 -2.99 20.98 -12.76
CA THR A 43 -4.24 21.07 -13.53
C THR A 43 -5.12 19.83 -13.29
N LEU A 44 -4.56 18.64 -13.47
CA LEU A 44 -5.29 17.38 -13.25
C LEU A 44 -5.77 17.25 -11.80
N ASN A 45 -4.89 17.50 -10.85
CA ASN A 45 -5.19 17.38 -9.43
C ASN A 45 -6.28 18.34 -8.97
N THR A 46 -6.21 19.59 -9.41
CA THR A 46 -7.21 20.62 -9.06
C THR A 46 -8.55 20.36 -9.71
N ASP A 47 -8.57 19.91 -10.97
CA ASP A 47 -9.82 19.60 -11.67
C ASP A 47 -10.54 18.42 -11.03
N VAL A 48 -9.80 17.34 -10.69
CA VAL A 48 -10.37 16.19 -9.97
C VAL A 48 -10.85 16.60 -8.58
N ASN A 49 -10.06 17.36 -7.82
CA ASN A 49 -10.44 17.80 -6.47
C ASN A 49 -11.68 18.71 -6.52
N ARG A 50 -11.76 19.63 -7.49
CA ARG A 50 -12.92 20.50 -7.69
C ARG A 50 -14.17 19.73 -8.08
N ALA A 51 -14.03 18.70 -8.92
CA ALA A 51 -15.16 17.87 -9.37
C ALA A 51 -15.73 16.99 -8.25
N LEU A 52 -14.87 16.49 -7.35
CA LEU A 52 -15.26 15.59 -6.26
C LEU A 52 -15.64 16.34 -4.97
N GLY A 53 -15.04 17.52 -4.75
CA GLY A 53 -15.20 18.28 -3.52
C GLY A 53 -14.55 17.60 -2.31
N SER A 54 -15.06 17.92 -1.11
CA SER A 54 -14.61 17.32 0.14
C SER A 54 -15.78 16.82 0.98
N ASN A 55 -15.59 15.68 1.69
CA ASN A 55 -16.65 15.05 2.48
C ASN A 55 -16.09 14.48 3.80
N GLU A 56 -16.43 15.13 4.91
CA GLU A 56 -15.97 14.76 6.25
C GLU A 56 -16.47 13.38 6.71
N THR A 57 -17.71 13.03 6.34
CA THR A 57 -18.28 11.72 6.70
C THR A 57 -17.51 10.59 6.03
N ILE A 58 -17.19 10.71 4.73
CA ILE A 58 -16.38 9.75 4.01
C ILE A 58 -14.95 9.70 4.61
N TYR A 59 -14.39 10.85 4.97
CA TYR A 59 -13.12 10.93 5.67
C TYR A 59 -13.12 10.07 6.95
N LYS A 60 -14.07 10.32 7.86
CA LYS A 60 -14.19 9.59 9.14
C LYS A 60 -14.41 8.08 8.93
N ILE A 61 -15.24 7.69 7.96
CA ILE A 61 -15.46 6.27 7.64
C ILE A 61 -14.17 5.61 7.15
N THR A 62 -13.44 6.26 6.25
CA THR A 62 -12.19 5.70 5.71
C THR A 62 -11.07 5.69 6.74
N GLU A 63 -11.06 6.61 7.68
CA GLU A 63 -10.16 6.63 8.84
C GLU A 63 -10.39 5.38 9.71
N ILE A 64 -11.66 5.14 10.11
CA ILE A 64 -12.03 3.96 10.90
C ILE A 64 -11.70 2.65 10.17
N LEU A 65 -12.05 2.55 8.88
CA LEU A 65 -11.71 1.37 8.08
C LEU A 65 -10.19 1.19 7.92
N GLY A 66 -9.44 2.27 7.94
CA GLY A 66 -7.98 2.25 7.93
C GLY A 66 -7.37 1.47 9.11
N TYR A 67 -8.03 1.46 10.28
CA TYR A 67 -7.57 0.67 11.43
C TYR A 67 -7.58 -0.85 11.19
N LEU A 68 -8.37 -1.35 10.22
CA LEU A 68 -8.34 -2.76 9.82
C LEU A 68 -6.95 -3.17 9.30
N THR A 69 -6.21 -2.24 8.71
CA THR A 69 -4.81 -2.47 8.30
C THR A 69 -3.96 -2.93 9.48
N TRP A 70 -4.05 -2.24 10.60
CA TRP A 70 -3.30 -2.57 11.81
C TRP A 70 -3.76 -3.88 12.45
N CYS A 71 -5.06 -4.20 12.38
CA CYS A 71 -5.57 -5.50 12.83
C CYS A 71 -4.96 -6.64 12.02
N VAL A 72 -4.85 -6.50 10.69
CA VAL A 72 -4.24 -7.50 9.82
C VAL A 72 -2.73 -7.62 10.05
N VAL A 73 -2.02 -6.48 10.21
CA VAL A 73 -0.59 -6.48 10.57
C VAL A 73 -0.37 -7.18 11.91
N ALA A 74 -1.18 -6.88 12.92
CA ALA A 74 -1.11 -7.52 14.23
C ALA A 74 -1.38 -9.04 14.14
N LEU A 75 -2.36 -9.47 13.33
CA LEU A 75 -2.66 -10.89 13.13
C LEU A 75 -1.45 -11.66 12.59
N PHE A 76 -0.78 -11.15 11.57
CA PHE A 76 0.42 -11.79 11.02
C PHE A 76 1.63 -11.65 11.95
N GLY A 77 1.76 -10.56 12.69
CA GLY A 77 2.76 -10.39 13.75
C GLY A 77 2.59 -11.44 14.86
N LEU A 78 1.36 -11.64 15.32
CA LEU A 78 1.04 -12.67 16.32
C LEU A 78 1.29 -14.09 15.78
N LEU A 79 0.99 -14.35 14.50
CA LEU A 79 1.31 -15.62 13.86
C LEU A 79 2.83 -15.86 13.85
N GLY A 80 3.62 -14.87 13.49
CA GLY A 80 5.09 -14.95 13.51
C GLY A 80 5.63 -15.17 14.92
N LEU A 81 5.11 -14.44 15.91
CA LEU A 81 5.47 -14.57 17.31
C LEU A 81 5.11 -15.97 17.85
N TYR A 82 3.92 -16.47 17.56
CA TYR A 82 3.52 -17.84 17.92
C TYR A 82 4.48 -18.89 17.36
N GLN A 83 4.85 -18.77 16.09
CA GLN A 83 5.82 -19.68 15.47
C GLN A 83 7.21 -19.58 16.13
N LEU A 84 7.67 -18.36 16.44
CA LEU A 84 8.95 -18.12 17.09
C LEU A 84 9.00 -18.77 18.48
N ILE A 85 7.98 -18.55 19.31
CA ILE A 85 7.88 -19.11 20.66
C ILE A 85 7.86 -20.64 20.59
N ARG A 86 7.00 -21.21 19.72
CA ARG A 86 6.83 -22.65 19.63
C ARG A 86 8.06 -23.36 19.07
N ARG A 87 8.72 -22.77 18.08
CA ARG A 87 9.87 -23.37 17.38
C ARG A 87 11.22 -22.96 17.99
N LYS A 88 11.22 -21.99 18.94
CA LYS A 88 12.38 -21.49 19.70
C LYS A 88 13.56 -21.02 18.82
N SER A 89 13.31 -20.64 17.56
CA SER A 89 14.34 -20.18 16.64
C SER A 89 13.72 -19.33 15.53
N LEU A 90 14.29 -18.16 15.28
CA LEU A 90 13.86 -17.27 14.19
C LEU A 90 14.04 -17.95 12.81
N LEU A 91 15.09 -18.75 12.64
CA LEU A 91 15.35 -19.48 11.39
C LEU A 91 14.31 -20.58 11.10
N LYS A 92 13.51 -20.96 12.09
CA LYS A 92 12.44 -21.95 11.94
C LYS A 92 11.06 -21.29 11.72
N VAL A 93 10.95 -19.96 11.81
CA VAL A 93 9.73 -19.23 11.41
C VAL A 93 9.55 -19.36 9.90
N ASP A 94 8.31 -19.48 9.44
CA ASP A 94 8.02 -19.58 8.02
C ASP A 94 8.62 -18.38 7.27
N ARG A 95 9.33 -18.68 6.18
CA ARG A 95 10.04 -17.65 5.40
C ARG A 95 9.11 -16.54 4.90
N ASP A 96 7.91 -16.89 4.47
CA ASP A 96 6.92 -15.94 3.98
C ASP A 96 6.46 -14.97 5.09
N ILE A 97 6.42 -15.41 6.36
CA ILE A 97 6.10 -14.55 7.52
C ILE A 97 7.28 -13.61 7.84
N ILE A 98 8.52 -14.11 7.77
CA ILE A 98 9.70 -13.24 7.99
C ILE A 98 9.77 -12.16 6.89
N VAL A 99 9.62 -12.57 5.62
CA VAL A 99 9.64 -11.64 4.49
C VAL A 99 8.48 -10.65 4.57
N LEU A 100 7.30 -11.08 5.07
CA LEU A 100 6.16 -10.20 5.32
C LEU A 100 6.49 -9.13 6.36
N GLY A 101 7.08 -9.51 7.49
CA GLY A 101 7.51 -8.58 8.53
C GLY A 101 8.53 -7.55 8.01
N ILE A 102 9.50 -7.99 7.20
CA ILE A 102 10.46 -7.10 6.54
C ILE A 102 9.71 -6.16 5.57
N GLY A 103 8.75 -6.68 4.79
CA GLY A 103 7.94 -5.87 3.88
C GLY A 103 7.15 -4.78 4.61
N TYR A 104 6.56 -5.09 5.77
CA TYR A 104 5.86 -4.10 6.60
C TYR A 104 6.82 -3.05 7.17
N ALA A 105 8.02 -3.45 7.59
CA ALA A 105 9.03 -2.51 8.05
C ALA A 105 9.50 -1.56 6.92
N VAL A 106 9.69 -2.08 5.71
CA VAL A 106 10.04 -1.27 4.52
C VAL A 106 8.91 -0.32 4.16
N MET A 107 7.65 -0.78 4.19
CA MET A 107 6.47 0.08 3.96
C MET A 107 6.42 1.24 4.95
N LEU A 108 6.63 0.96 6.24
CA LEU A 108 6.69 2.00 7.29
C LEU A 108 7.87 2.95 7.09
N ALA A 109 9.01 2.45 6.63
CA ALA A 109 10.16 3.31 6.30
C ALA A 109 9.83 4.29 5.17
N PHE A 110 9.13 3.86 4.12
CA PHE A 110 8.63 4.75 3.08
C PHE A 110 7.61 5.77 3.61
N TYR A 111 6.68 5.32 4.46
CA TYR A 111 5.75 6.24 5.12
C TYR A 111 6.49 7.35 5.86
N VAL A 112 7.44 6.99 6.74
CA VAL A 112 8.23 7.97 7.52
C VAL A 112 9.07 8.86 6.60
N LEU A 113 9.65 8.30 5.53
CA LEU A 113 10.46 9.05 4.57
C LEU A 113 9.64 10.19 3.93
N PHE A 114 8.48 9.87 3.38
CA PHE A 114 7.64 10.86 2.71
C PHE A 114 6.91 11.80 3.67
N ASP A 115 6.69 11.39 4.91
CA ASP A 115 6.18 12.26 5.96
C ASP A 115 7.21 13.32 6.37
N LYS A 116 8.49 12.93 6.49
CA LYS A 116 9.58 13.84 6.87
C LYS A 116 10.10 14.69 5.71
N PHE A 117 9.97 14.20 4.49
CA PHE A 117 10.40 14.88 3.27
C PHE A 117 9.23 14.96 2.29
N PRO A 118 8.21 15.79 2.59
CA PRO A 118 7.01 15.88 1.77
C PRO A 118 7.31 16.46 0.39
N LEU A 119 6.80 15.82 -0.67
CA LEU A 119 6.86 16.33 -2.02
C LEU A 119 5.74 17.34 -2.31
N ASN A 120 4.58 17.15 -1.69
CA ASN A 120 3.46 18.05 -1.68
C ASN A 120 2.67 17.93 -0.37
N TYR A 121 1.75 18.85 -0.16
CA TYR A 121 0.84 18.88 0.98
C TYR A 121 -0.58 18.62 0.54
N ARG A 122 -1.45 18.23 1.49
CA ARG A 122 -2.86 17.91 1.22
C ARG A 122 -3.61 19.08 0.60
N PRO A 123 -4.65 18.81 -0.21
CA PRO A 123 -5.57 19.86 -0.62
C PRO A 123 -6.21 20.52 0.60
N PRO A 124 -6.59 21.82 0.50
CA PRO A 124 -7.35 22.46 1.55
C PRO A 124 -8.74 21.82 1.68
N TYR A 125 -9.16 21.50 2.90
CA TYR A 125 -10.49 20.96 3.21
C TYR A 125 -11.05 21.62 4.50
N PRO A 126 -12.39 21.76 4.64
CA PRO A 126 -12.99 22.64 5.64
C PRO A 126 -12.68 22.33 7.10
N TRP A 127 -12.36 21.06 7.43
CA TRP A 127 -12.05 20.63 8.78
C TRP A 127 -10.54 20.49 9.05
N ASN A 128 -9.70 20.97 8.15
CA ASN A 128 -8.27 21.13 8.42
C ASN A 128 -8.05 22.46 9.15
N GLU A 129 -7.50 22.41 10.34
CA GLU A 129 -7.21 23.58 11.19
C GLU A 129 -6.00 24.40 10.72
N GLY A 130 -5.58 24.22 9.45
CA GLY A 130 -4.46 24.96 8.85
C GLY A 130 -3.12 24.25 8.97
N GLU A 131 -3.10 23.00 9.42
CA GLU A 131 -1.87 22.21 9.49
C GLU A 131 -1.42 21.76 8.09
N LEU A 132 -0.11 21.89 7.84
CA LEU A 132 0.53 21.39 6.63
C LEU A 132 0.84 19.90 6.80
N GLU A 133 -0.03 19.04 6.28
CA GLU A 133 0.17 17.60 6.30
C GLU A 133 0.74 17.09 4.99
N ALA A 134 1.76 16.25 5.06
CA ALA A 134 2.31 15.55 3.89
C ALA A 134 1.22 14.76 3.16
N SER A 135 1.21 14.81 1.83
CA SER A 135 0.15 14.19 1.03
C SER A 135 0.64 13.05 0.14
N TYR A 136 1.77 13.23 -0.53
CA TYR A 136 2.31 12.24 -1.48
C TYR A 136 3.35 11.31 -0.83
N PRO A 137 3.30 10.01 -1.14
CA PRO A 137 2.14 9.27 -1.62
C PRO A 137 1.12 9.09 -0.49
N SER A 138 -0.17 8.88 -0.82
CA SER A 138 -1.19 8.65 0.21
C SER A 138 -0.82 7.47 1.10
N SER A 139 -0.52 7.74 2.36
CA SER A 139 -0.11 6.74 3.35
C SER A 139 -1.18 5.69 3.61
N HIS A 140 -2.45 6.11 3.71
CA HIS A 140 -3.58 5.20 3.86
C HIS A 140 -3.69 4.25 2.66
N THR A 141 -3.56 4.77 1.44
CA THR A 141 -3.59 3.95 0.22
C THR A 141 -2.41 2.98 0.19
N LEU A 142 -1.18 3.47 0.44
CA LEU A 142 0.02 2.64 0.47
C LEU A 142 -0.12 1.49 1.46
N MET A 143 -0.43 1.80 2.72
CA MET A 143 -0.49 0.81 3.78
C MET A 143 -1.61 -0.20 3.55
N LEU A 144 -2.82 0.29 3.25
CA LEU A 144 -3.98 -0.58 3.09
C LEU A 144 -3.85 -1.50 1.87
N VAL A 145 -3.48 -0.95 0.70
CA VAL A 145 -3.33 -1.75 -0.53
C VAL A 145 -2.24 -2.81 -0.37
N PHE A 146 -1.08 -2.45 0.21
CA PHE A 146 0.00 -3.41 0.44
C PHE A 146 -0.40 -4.50 1.43
N VAL A 147 -0.97 -4.13 2.59
CA VAL A 147 -1.36 -5.09 3.63
C VAL A 147 -2.47 -6.01 3.14
N MET A 148 -3.49 -5.48 2.45
CA MET A 148 -4.58 -6.31 1.93
C MET A 148 -4.12 -7.21 0.77
N ALA A 149 -3.23 -6.75 -0.12
CA ALA A 149 -2.65 -7.58 -1.16
C ALA A 149 -1.84 -8.74 -0.57
N THR A 150 -0.99 -8.47 0.43
CA THR A 150 -0.23 -9.52 1.11
C THR A 150 -1.13 -10.45 1.92
N ALA A 151 -2.22 -9.96 2.51
CA ALA A 151 -3.22 -10.78 3.17
C ALA A 151 -3.89 -11.76 2.19
N VAL A 152 -4.28 -11.31 1.00
CA VAL A 152 -4.83 -12.19 -0.08
C VAL A 152 -3.83 -13.28 -0.44
N MET A 153 -2.55 -12.95 -0.58
CA MET A 153 -1.50 -13.95 -0.86
C MET A 153 -1.38 -14.96 0.28
N GLN A 154 -1.35 -14.52 1.54
CA GLN A 154 -1.29 -15.38 2.71
C GLN A 154 -2.53 -16.27 2.85
N ILE A 155 -3.73 -15.72 2.64
CA ILE A 155 -4.99 -16.45 2.61
C ILE A 155 -4.93 -17.55 1.55
N SER A 156 -4.44 -17.24 0.36
CA SER A 156 -4.33 -18.17 -0.75
C SER A 156 -3.41 -19.36 -0.45
N HIS A 157 -2.34 -19.13 0.32
CA HIS A 157 -1.39 -20.18 0.72
C HIS A 157 -1.81 -20.98 1.95
N ARG A 158 -2.57 -20.39 2.89
CA ARG A 158 -2.86 -21.01 4.18
C ARG A 158 -4.26 -21.61 4.26
N ILE A 159 -5.22 -21.11 3.47
CA ILE A 159 -6.61 -21.55 3.53
C ILE A 159 -6.92 -22.51 2.39
N THR A 160 -7.15 -23.77 2.72
CA THR A 160 -7.47 -24.85 1.76
C THR A 160 -8.93 -24.82 1.31
N LYS A 161 -9.86 -24.39 2.19
CA LYS A 161 -11.30 -24.34 1.87
C LYS A 161 -11.58 -23.23 0.86
N LYS A 162 -11.89 -23.61 -0.40
CA LYS A 162 -12.04 -22.69 -1.55
C LYS A 162 -13.01 -21.52 -1.28
N THR A 163 -14.21 -21.83 -0.73
CA THR A 163 -15.23 -20.81 -0.46
C THR A 163 -14.73 -19.76 0.55
N LEU A 164 -14.15 -20.21 1.67
CA LEU A 164 -13.62 -19.31 2.70
C LEU A 164 -12.49 -18.45 2.14
N ARG A 165 -11.56 -19.06 1.40
CA ARG A 165 -10.46 -18.35 0.72
C ARG A 165 -11.00 -17.27 -0.21
N LEU A 166 -12.00 -17.59 -1.03
CA LEU A 166 -12.61 -16.64 -1.96
C LEU A 166 -13.28 -15.48 -1.21
N LEU A 167 -14.10 -15.76 -0.22
CA LEU A 167 -14.82 -14.73 0.55
C LEU A 167 -13.86 -13.78 1.26
N LEU A 168 -12.81 -14.30 1.92
CA LEU A 168 -11.82 -13.48 2.60
C LEU A 168 -10.99 -12.64 1.61
N SER A 169 -10.64 -13.21 0.46
CA SER A 169 -9.91 -12.47 -0.58
C SER A 169 -10.75 -11.34 -1.17
N ILE A 170 -12.04 -11.60 -1.44
CA ILE A 170 -12.98 -10.56 -1.91
C ILE A 170 -13.10 -9.45 -0.84
N ALA A 171 -13.25 -9.82 0.43
CA ALA A 171 -13.35 -8.85 1.52
C ALA A 171 -12.10 -7.94 1.58
N CYS A 172 -10.90 -8.51 1.51
CA CYS A 172 -9.64 -7.73 1.49
C CYS A 172 -9.58 -6.77 0.30
N ILE A 173 -9.93 -7.25 -0.91
CA ILE A 173 -9.91 -6.43 -2.14
C ILE A 173 -10.97 -5.32 -2.04
N ALA A 174 -12.17 -5.64 -1.58
CA ALA A 174 -13.26 -4.66 -1.44
C ALA A 174 -12.90 -3.56 -0.43
N ILE A 175 -12.34 -3.91 0.73
CA ILE A 175 -11.88 -2.94 1.73
C ILE A 175 -10.81 -2.03 1.14
N ALA A 176 -9.81 -2.60 0.45
CA ALA A 176 -8.77 -1.81 -0.21
C ALA A 176 -9.34 -0.83 -1.24
N ALA A 177 -10.26 -1.28 -2.09
CA ALA A 177 -10.89 -0.45 -3.12
C ALA A 177 -11.76 0.66 -2.50
N VAL A 178 -12.61 0.33 -1.52
CA VAL A 178 -13.53 1.28 -0.88
C VAL A 178 -12.76 2.36 -0.14
N VAL A 179 -11.74 2.00 0.65
CA VAL A 179 -10.96 3.00 1.39
C VAL A 179 -10.13 3.85 0.45
N THR A 180 -9.47 3.27 -0.56
CA THR A 180 -8.68 4.02 -1.54
C THR A 180 -9.55 5.02 -2.31
N ALA A 181 -10.70 4.60 -2.83
CA ALA A 181 -11.65 5.49 -3.48
C ALA A 181 -12.22 6.53 -2.51
N GLY A 182 -12.52 6.11 -1.29
CA GLY A 182 -13.04 6.97 -0.23
C GLY A 182 -12.05 8.07 0.17
N ARG A 183 -10.74 7.81 0.22
CA ARG A 183 -9.73 8.87 0.49
C ARG A 183 -9.71 9.94 -0.60
N LEU A 184 -9.93 9.56 -1.86
CA LEU A 184 -10.07 10.51 -2.95
C LEU A 184 -11.39 11.30 -2.85
N LEU A 185 -12.53 10.61 -2.62
CA LEU A 185 -13.85 11.22 -2.48
C LEU A 185 -13.98 12.09 -1.20
N ALA A 186 -13.17 11.81 -0.18
CA ALA A 186 -13.07 12.67 0.99
C ALA A 186 -12.39 14.01 0.68
N GLY A 187 -11.69 14.14 -0.45
CA GLY A 187 -11.00 15.35 -0.85
C GLY A 187 -9.74 15.68 -0.03
N VAL A 188 -9.20 14.71 0.71
CA VAL A 188 -8.04 14.90 1.60
C VAL A 188 -6.71 14.48 0.97
N HIS A 189 -6.75 13.99 -0.26
CA HIS A 189 -5.58 13.66 -1.07
C HIS A 189 -5.79 14.09 -2.52
N TRP A 190 -4.71 14.46 -3.18
CA TRP A 190 -4.70 14.67 -4.61
C TRP A 190 -4.84 13.33 -5.35
N PHE A 191 -5.34 13.38 -6.58
CA PHE A 191 -5.46 12.17 -7.40
C PHE A 191 -4.12 11.45 -7.59
N THR A 192 -3.06 12.20 -7.81
CA THR A 192 -1.70 11.67 -7.97
C THR A 192 -1.14 11.03 -6.70
N ASP A 193 -1.56 11.47 -5.51
CA ASP A 193 -1.13 10.84 -4.24
C ASP A 193 -1.68 9.41 -4.13
N ILE A 194 -2.93 9.22 -4.58
CA ILE A 194 -3.57 7.90 -4.62
C ILE A 194 -2.84 6.98 -5.60
N ILE A 195 -2.54 7.48 -6.81
CA ILE A 195 -1.79 6.71 -7.81
C ILE A 195 -0.40 6.33 -7.29
N GLY A 196 0.33 7.27 -6.68
CA GLY A 196 1.63 7.01 -6.06
C GLY A 196 1.56 5.94 -4.97
N GLY A 197 0.55 6.02 -4.10
CA GLY A 197 0.29 5.01 -3.06
C GLY A 197 0.03 3.61 -3.63
N ILE A 198 -0.79 3.51 -4.69
CA ILE A 198 -1.07 2.23 -5.38
C ILE A 198 0.19 1.68 -6.05
N LEU A 199 0.96 2.50 -6.76
CA LEU A 199 2.17 2.07 -7.46
C LEU A 199 3.22 1.52 -6.48
N LEU A 200 3.48 2.23 -5.39
CA LEU A 200 4.43 1.79 -4.37
C LEU A 200 3.93 0.51 -3.68
N ALA A 201 2.65 0.45 -3.30
CA ALA A 201 2.06 -0.75 -2.70
C ALA A 201 2.15 -1.96 -3.64
N ALA A 202 1.85 -1.80 -4.92
CA ALA A 202 1.94 -2.86 -5.93
C ALA A 202 3.40 -3.33 -6.12
N ALA A 203 4.36 -2.40 -6.14
CA ALA A 203 5.78 -2.72 -6.23
C ALA A 203 6.24 -3.58 -5.03
N LEU A 204 5.92 -3.14 -3.81
CA LEU A 204 6.25 -3.86 -2.59
C LEU A 204 5.56 -5.23 -2.53
N ALA A 205 4.29 -5.33 -2.93
CA ALA A 205 3.55 -6.59 -2.96
C ALA A 205 4.14 -7.59 -3.97
N ALA A 206 4.53 -7.12 -5.16
CA ALA A 206 5.18 -7.95 -6.16
C ALA A 206 6.58 -8.42 -5.72
N LEU A 207 7.36 -7.54 -5.06
CA LEU A 207 8.64 -7.91 -4.45
C LEU A 207 8.44 -8.96 -3.35
N TYR A 208 7.48 -8.74 -2.45
CA TYR A 208 7.12 -9.69 -1.42
C TYR A 208 6.79 -11.07 -2.01
N TYR A 209 5.91 -11.14 -3.00
CA TYR A 209 5.55 -12.38 -3.67
C TYR A 209 6.78 -13.08 -4.26
N GLY A 210 7.57 -12.36 -5.02
CA GLY A 210 8.78 -12.88 -5.68
C GLY A 210 9.83 -13.41 -4.70
N ILE A 211 10.00 -12.75 -3.55
CA ILE A 211 10.96 -13.16 -2.51
C ILE A 211 10.40 -14.34 -1.70
N ALA A 212 9.13 -14.28 -1.29
CA ALA A 212 8.53 -15.30 -0.43
C ALA A 212 8.36 -16.64 -1.15
N TRP A 213 7.85 -16.66 -2.37
CA TRP A 213 7.44 -17.87 -3.08
C TRP A 213 8.13 -18.14 -4.41
N GLY A 214 8.86 -17.20 -4.98
CA GLY A 214 9.46 -17.30 -6.32
C GLY A 214 10.34 -18.53 -6.64
N LYS A 215 10.64 -19.38 -5.63
CA LYS A 215 11.33 -20.66 -5.79
C LYS A 215 10.43 -21.90 -5.62
N LYS A 216 9.26 -21.77 -4.96
CA LYS A 216 8.48 -22.92 -4.49
C LYS A 216 7.56 -23.50 -5.57
N ASP A 217 7.02 -22.64 -6.45
CA ASP A 217 6.07 -23.06 -7.49
C ASP A 217 6.65 -24.03 -8.53
N ARG A 218 7.97 -24.21 -8.58
CA ARG A 218 8.61 -25.07 -9.57
C ARG A 218 8.78 -26.52 -9.12
N THR A 219 8.81 -26.77 -7.80
CA THR A 219 9.00 -28.13 -7.25
C THR A 219 7.67 -28.86 -7.03
N GLU A 220 6.58 -28.15 -6.81
CA GLU A 220 5.25 -28.77 -6.60
C GLU A 220 4.58 -29.16 -7.94
N ASN A 221 4.81 -28.40 -9.02
CA ASN A 221 4.28 -28.77 -10.34
C ASN A 221 5.04 -29.94 -10.99
N THR A 222 6.30 -30.18 -10.61
CA THR A 222 7.07 -31.33 -11.15
C THR A 222 6.81 -32.63 -10.38
N ALA A 223 6.15 -32.57 -9.21
CA ALA A 223 5.75 -33.72 -8.41
C ALA A 223 4.30 -34.16 -8.68
N ALA A 224 3.56 -33.41 -9.52
CA ALA A 224 2.18 -33.70 -9.92
C ALA A 224 2.07 -34.15 -11.41
N GLU A 225 3.21 -34.22 -12.15
CA GLU A 225 3.38 -34.88 -13.44
C GLU A 225 4.09 -36.22 -13.24
#